data_729959900f6e971050d8268337a39be6
#
_entry.id   729959900f6e971050d8268337a39be6
#
_cell.length_a   1.000
_cell.length_b   1.000
_cell.length_c   1.000
_cell.angle_alpha   90.00
_cell.angle_beta   90.00
_cell.angle_gamma   90.00
#
_symmetry.space_group_name_H-M   'P 1'
#
loop_
_entity.id
_entity.type
_entity.pdbx_description
1 polymer ?
#
loop_
_entity_poly.entity_id
_entity_poly.type
_entity_poly.pdbx_seq_one_letter_code
_entity_poly.pdbx_strand_id
1 'polypeptide(L)'
;MAVARDGADLTRSLGRARRGYRVRTINQDGRVEDVLARAVIDASGTFGNSNPLGVGGLPAVGEQDSNDFISGPLPDVLGADRAAFAGNRSLVVGMGHSAANTLLALIDLAAAEPATQVTWVIRGGSARRLFGGGEDDALPARGYLGTKLQQAVENGQLTLVKRVSIEQLTPTSGGLLVTGTEREEPFELEVDVVVNATGFRPDLEMLREIRLDLDPVVESPSGLGELIDPNHHSCGTVSPHGERLLRHPDDGFYLAGMKSYGRAPTFLLATGYEQVRSIAAALAGDQEAADLVHLDLPETGVCSRDLQDEDQSETDSCCAPATC
;
A
#
# COMPACT_ATOMS: atom_id res chain seq x y z
N MET A 1 12.83 5.82 17.31
CA MET A 1 12.07 4.92 18.22
C MET A 1 12.70 3.53 18.17
N ALA A 2 12.70 2.77 19.28
CA ALA A 2 13.15 1.38 19.33
C ALA A 2 12.37 0.62 20.42
N VAL A 3 12.08 -0.65 20.17
CA VAL A 3 11.36 -1.53 21.11
C VAL A 3 12.20 -2.77 21.37
N ALA A 4 12.34 -3.16 22.63
CA ALA A 4 13.06 -4.36 23.03
C ALA A 4 12.45 -4.99 24.29
N ARG A 5 12.80 -6.25 24.58
CA ARG A 5 12.60 -6.81 25.92
C ARG A 5 13.57 -6.12 26.90
N ASP A 6 13.06 -5.68 28.05
CA ASP A 6 13.86 -4.93 29.01
C ASP A 6 15.10 -5.74 29.50
N GLY A 7 16.29 -5.25 29.15
CA GLY A 7 17.57 -5.89 29.47
C GLY A 7 17.78 -7.28 28.83
N ALA A 8 17.17 -7.56 27.69
CA ALA A 8 17.41 -8.78 26.92
C ALA A 8 17.40 -8.51 25.42
N ASP A 9 18.54 -8.75 24.77
CA ASP A 9 18.65 -8.70 23.31
C ASP A 9 17.88 -9.83 22.62
N LEU A 10 17.82 -9.78 21.28
CA LEU A 10 17.08 -10.73 20.45
C LEU A 10 17.52 -12.18 20.67
N THR A 11 18.82 -12.43 20.90
CA THR A 11 19.42 -13.76 21.00
C THR A 11 19.28 -14.37 22.37
N ARG A 12 19.02 -13.58 23.42
CA ARG A 12 18.94 -14.03 24.78
C ARG A 12 17.68 -14.86 25.05
N SER A 13 17.84 -16.17 25.27
CA SER A 13 16.71 -17.08 25.49
C SER A 13 16.30 -17.18 26.97
N LEU A 14 17.28 -17.24 27.90
CA LEU A 14 16.99 -17.45 29.32
C LEU A 14 16.35 -16.23 29.96
N GLY A 15 15.13 -16.42 30.44
CA GLY A 15 14.37 -15.40 31.17
C GLY A 15 13.81 -14.27 30.32
N ARG A 16 13.98 -14.28 29.00
CA ARG A 16 13.46 -13.27 28.09
C ARG A 16 11.93 -13.14 28.18
N ALA A 17 11.19 -14.24 28.12
CA ALA A 17 9.72 -14.26 28.15
C ALA A 17 9.11 -13.66 29.44
N ARG A 18 9.88 -13.60 30.54
CA ARG A 18 9.43 -13.04 31.83
C ARG A 18 9.71 -11.55 31.97
N ARG A 19 10.36 -10.93 31.00
CA ARG A 19 10.71 -9.51 31.02
C ARG A 19 9.62 -8.69 30.34
N GLY A 20 9.34 -7.50 30.88
CA GLY A 20 8.54 -6.50 30.20
C GLY A 20 9.23 -5.93 28.95
N TYR A 21 8.66 -4.93 28.37
CA TYR A 21 9.20 -4.20 27.24
C TYR A 21 9.78 -2.87 27.68
N ARG A 22 10.79 -2.43 26.95
CA ARG A 22 11.33 -1.08 26.96
C ARG A 22 11.07 -0.44 25.60
N VAL A 23 10.32 0.64 25.60
CA VAL A 23 10.06 1.45 24.41
C VAL A 23 10.86 2.73 24.54
N ARG A 24 11.84 2.92 23.66
CA ARG A 24 12.68 4.12 23.61
C ARG A 24 12.12 5.07 22.56
N THR A 25 11.82 6.28 22.98
CA THR A 25 11.25 7.33 22.11
C THR A 25 12.15 8.56 22.13
N ILE A 26 11.96 9.43 21.13
CA ILE A 26 12.51 10.77 21.08
C ILE A 26 11.33 11.71 21.02
N ASN A 27 11.21 12.61 21.98
CA ASN A 27 10.14 13.61 22.00
C ASN A 27 10.43 14.77 21.01
N GLN A 28 9.49 15.73 20.90
CA GLN A 28 9.62 16.88 20.01
C GLN A 28 10.84 17.76 20.32
N ASP A 29 11.31 17.77 21.58
CA ASP A 29 12.50 18.52 22.01
C ASP A 29 13.81 17.76 21.75
N GLY A 30 13.74 16.60 21.12
CA GLY A 30 14.91 15.72 20.87
C GLY A 30 15.39 14.93 22.08
N ARG A 31 14.64 14.92 23.18
CA ARG A 31 15.01 14.15 24.38
C ARG A 31 14.63 12.70 24.23
N VAL A 32 15.54 11.84 24.63
CA VAL A 32 15.32 10.38 24.67
C VAL A 32 14.61 10.02 25.98
N GLU A 33 13.53 9.25 25.85
CA GLU A 33 12.74 8.76 26.98
C GLU A 33 12.52 7.25 26.85
N ASP A 34 12.58 6.52 27.97
CA ASP A 34 12.30 5.09 28.03
C ASP A 34 11.00 4.84 28.80
N VAL A 35 10.07 4.15 28.17
CA VAL A 35 8.82 3.69 28.78
C VAL A 35 8.92 2.19 29.01
N LEU A 36 8.67 1.76 30.26
CA LEU A 36 8.56 0.34 30.59
C LEU A 36 7.10 -0.09 30.49
N ALA A 37 6.86 -1.18 29.76
CA ALA A 37 5.52 -1.70 29.50
C ALA A 37 5.45 -3.21 29.69
N ARG A 38 4.26 -3.70 30.08
CA ARG A 38 3.99 -5.15 30.13
C ARG A 38 3.73 -5.72 28.74
N ALA A 39 3.11 -4.94 27.88
CA ALA A 39 2.77 -5.29 26.51
C ALA A 39 2.96 -4.08 25.59
N VAL A 40 3.13 -4.32 24.29
CA VAL A 40 3.24 -3.28 23.26
C VAL A 40 2.33 -3.65 22.09
N ILE A 41 1.54 -2.68 21.66
CA ILE A 41 0.74 -2.77 20.44
C ILE A 41 1.29 -1.72 19.48
N ASP A 42 1.88 -2.16 18.39
CA ASP A 42 2.35 -1.28 17.33
C ASP A 42 1.25 -1.07 16.29
N ALA A 43 0.61 0.09 16.36
CA ALA A 43 -0.41 0.56 15.44
C ALA A 43 0.08 1.77 14.62
N SER A 44 1.40 1.90 14.40
CA SER A 44 2.00 3.05 13.72
C SER A 44 1.69 3.13 12.22
N GLY A 45 1.06 2.11 11.65
CA GLY A 45 0.66 2.07 10.25
C GLY A 45 1.83 1.85 9.29
N THR A 46 1.58 2.17 8.01
CA THR A 46 2.55 1.97 6.92
C THR A 46 2.78 3.24 6.08
N PHE A 47 2.03 4.31 6.35
CA PHE A 47 1.95 5.50 5.48
C PHE A 47 3.31 6.19 5.25
N GLY A 48 4.21 6.15 6.23
CA GLY A 48 5.54 6.76 6.13
C GLY A 48 6.58 5.92 5.38
N ASN A 49 6.23 4.72 4.88
CA ASN A 49 7.16 3.80 4.23
C ASN A 49 6.60 3.29 2.90
N SER A 50 6.71 4.13 1.87
CA SER A 50 6.24 3.81 0.51
C SER A 50 7.17 2.78 -0.15
N ASN A 51 6.60 1.95 -1.03
CA ASN A 51 7.41 1.13 -1.92
C ASN A 51 8.17 2.02 -2.90
N PRO A 52 9.36 1.61 -3.35
CA PRO A 52 10.12 2.35 -4.35
C PRO A 52 9.41 2.36 -5.71
N LEU A 53 9.82 3.29 -6.58
CA LEU A 53 9.27 3.46 -7.92
C LEU A 53 9.79 2.43 -8.92
N GLY A 54 10.97 1.87 -8.66
CA GLY A 54 11.65 1.00 -9.60
C GLY A 54 11.04 -0.39 -9.74
N VAL A 55 11.42 -1.04 -10.82
CA VAL A 55 10.99 -2.39 -11.17
C VAL A 55 11.42 -3.44 -10.15
N GLY A 56 10.57 -4.44 -9.93
CA GLY A 56 10.85 -5.54 -9.00
C GLY A 56 10.85 -5.17 -7.51
N GLY A 57 10.38 -3.96 -7.15
CA GLY A 57 10.39 -3.47 -5.77
C GLY A 57 11.75 -2.95 -5.31
N LEU A 58 12.67 -2.71 -6.25
CA LEU A 58 13.94 -2.02 -6.01
C LEU A 58 13.78 -0.53 -6.26
N PRO A 59 14.56 0.35 -5.60
CA PRO A 59 14.64 1.74 -6.00
C PRO A 59 15.10 1.86 -7.45
N ALA A 60 14.50 2.77 -8.21
CA ALA A 60 15.02 3.12 -9.53
C ALA A 60 16.43 3.75 -9.39
N VAL A 61 17.27 3.57 -10.39
CA VAL A 61 18.59 4.23 -10.39
C VAL A 61 18.40 5.74 -10.29
N GLY A 62 19.04 6.39 -9.33
CA GLY A 62 18.89 7.83 -9.07
C GLY A 62 17.61 8.24 -8.32
N GLU A 63 16.78 7.31 -7.85
CA GLU A 63 15.55 7.63 -7.10
C GLU A 63 15.83 8.46 -5.85
N GLN A 64 16.88 8.11 -5.10
CA GLN A 64 17.26 8.84 -3.89
C GLN A 64 17.72 10.27 -4.19
N ASP A 65 18.45 10.46 -5.29
CA ASP A 65 18.94 11.78 -5.72
C ASP A 65 17.83 12.66 -6.31
N SER A 66 16.69 12.05 -6.61
CA SER A 66 15.51 12.69 -7.21
C SER A 66 14.42 13.01 -6.21
N ASN A 67 14.66 12.90 -4.90
CA ASN A 67 13.64 13.08 -3.85
C ASN A 67 12.90 14.43 -3.91
N ASP A 68 13.56 15.49 -4.37
CA ASP A 68 12.95 16.82 -4.51
C ASP A 68 11.84 16.88 -5.56
N PHE A 69 11.82 15.90 -6.49
CA PHE A 69 10.79 15.73 -7.52
C PHE A 69 9.70 14.72 -7.13
N ILE A 70 9.88 13.98 -6.01
CA ILE A 70 8.99 12.89 -5.64
C ILE A 70 8.11 13.32 -4.48
N SER A 71 6.81 13.37 -4.74
CA SER A 71 5.78 13.57 -3.72
C SER A 71 5.30 12.23 -3.16
N GLY A 72 4.84 12.25 -1.91
CA GLY A 72 4.15 11.12 -1.30
C GLY A 72 2.84 10.77 -2.02
N PRO A 73 2.17 9.69 -1.59
CA PRO A 73 1.06 9.10 -2.35
C PRO A 73 -0.26 9.87 -2.30
N LEU A 74 -0.41 10.83 -1.37
CA LEU A 74 -1.62 11.63 -1.18
C LEU A 74 -1.26 13.09 -0.91
N PRO A 75 -0.67 13.81 -1.90
CA PRO A 75 -0.43 15.24 -1.78
C PRO A 75 -1.75 16.02 -1.73
N ASP A 76 -1.75 17.14 -1.02
CA ASP A 76 -2.88 18.08 -1.02
C ASP A 76 -2.85 18.96 -2.28
N VAL A 77 -3.15 18.33 -3.43
CA VAL A 77 -3.04 18.92 -4.77
C VAL A 77 -3.86 20.21 -4.92
N LEU A 78 -5.02 20.30 -4.26
CA LEU A 78 -5.91 21.45 -4.36
C LEU A 78 -5.67 22.49 -3.27
N GLY A 79 -4.86 22.18 -2.27
CA GLY A 79 -4.56 23.01 -1.10
C GLY A 79 -3.07 23.31 -0.95
N ALA A 80 -2.44 22.76 0.09
CA ALA A 80 -1.08 23.11 0.49
C ALA A 80 -0.01 22.83 -0.56
N ASP A 81 -0.17 21.75 -1.35
CA ASP A 81 0.82 21.34 -2.35
C ASP A 81 0.49 21.86 -3.76
N ARG A 82 -0.57 22.66 -3.91
CA ARG A 82 -1.05 23.14 -5.23
C ARG A 82 0.06 23.73 -6.10
N ALA A 83 0.98 24.48 -5.52
CA ALA A 83 2.05 25.15 -6.27
C ALA A 83 3.02 24.17 -6.96
N ALA A 84 3.17 22.96 -6.43
CA ALA A 84 4.01 21.93 -7.04
C ALA A 84 3.37 21.30 -8.28
N PHE A 85 2.05 21.40 -8.43
CA PHE A 85 1.30 20.71 -9.49
C PHE A 85 0.70 21.65 -10.52
N ALA A 86 0.32 22.87 -10.13
CA ALA A 86 -0.35 23.81 -11.02
C ALA A 86 0.54 24.25 -12.18
N GLY A 87 0.09 23.98 -13.41
CA GLY A 87 0.84 24.28 -14.64
C GLY A 87 2.01 23.35 -14.94
N ASN A 88 2.19 22.29 -14.15
CA ASN A 88 3.32 21.37 -14.23
C ASN A 88 2.92 20.01 -14.83
N ARG A 89 3.92 19.28 -15.33
CA ARG A 89 3.79 17.91 -15.84
C ARG A 89 3.87 16.94 -14.65
N SER A 90 2.75 16.34 -14.30
CA SER A 90 2.64 15.43 -13.15
C SER A 90 2.58 13.98 -13.62
N LEU A 91 3.41 13.12 -13.01
CA LEU A 91 3.39 11.68 -13.20
C LEU A 91 2.85 11.00 -11.93
N VAL A 92 1.77 10.25 -12.03
CA VAL A 92 1.28 9.41 -10.93
C VAL A 92 1.64 7.96 -11.20
N VAL A 93 2.38 7.33 -10.27
CA VAL A 93 2.82 5.94 -10.40
C VAL A 93 2.08 5.06 -9.40
N GLY A 94 1.30 4.11 -9.89
CA GLY A 94 0.56 3.15 -9.06
C GLY A 94 -0.90 2.99 -9.45
N MET A 95 -1.54 1.97 -8.86
CA MET A 95 -2.91 1.57 -9.20
C MET A 95 -3.77 1.32 -7.93
N GLY A 96 -3.48 2.02 -6.85
CA GLY A 96 -4.26 1.95 -5.61
C GLY A 96 -5.23 3.13 -5.47
N HIS A 97 -6.02 3.12 -4.38
CA HIS A 97 -6.93 4.21 -4.05
C HIS A 97 -6.21 5.56 -3.86
N SER A 98 -4.96 5.55 -3.37
CA SER A 98 -4.14 6.78 -3.30
C SER A 98 -3.92 7.39 -4.68
N ALA A 99 -3.54 6.56 -5.67
CA ALA A 99 -3.40 7.02 -7.04
C ALA A 99 -4.72 7.59 -7.58
N ALA A 100 -5.84 6.89 -7.37
CA ALA A 100 -7.15 7.35 -7.86
C ALA A 100 -7.56 8.71 -7.28
N ASN A 101 -7.42 8.90 -5.96
CA ASN A 101 -7.74 10.17 -5.31
C ASN A 101 -6.85 11.32 -5.82
N THR A 102 -5.54 11.07 -5.94
CA THR A 102 -4.61 12.08 -6.46
C THR A 102 -4.89 12.41 -7.92
N LEU A 103 -5.16 11.41 -8.77
CA LEU A 103 -5.51 11.63 -10.17
C LEU A 103 -6.77 12.49 -10.33
N LEU A 104 -7.82 12.22 -9.56
CA LEU A 104 -9.03 13.04 -9.61
C LEU A 104 -8.78 14.48 -9.14
N ALA A 105 -7.98 14.68 -8.09
CA ALA A 105 -7.59 16.03 -7.65
C ALA A 105 -6.75 16.76 -8.72
N LEU A 106 -5.86 16.05 -9.42
CA LEU A 106 -5.08 16.61 -10.54
C LEU A 106 -5.96 16.96 -11.76
N ILE A 107 -6.98 16.17 -12.04
CA ILE A 107 -7.96 16.48 -13.10
C ILE A 107 -8.74 17.74 -12.76
N ASP A 108 -9.20 17.88 -11.50
CA ASP A 108 -9.89 19.09 -11.03
C ASP A 108 -8.95 20.30 -11.10
N LEU A 109 -7.66 20.13 -10.75
CA LEU A 109 -6.65 21.17 -10.90
C LEU A 109 -6.42 21.55 -12.36
N ALA A 110 -6.30 20.58 -13.27
CA ALA A 110 -6.08 20.82 -14.70
C ALA A 110 -7.26 21.55 -15.36
N ALA A 111 -8.48 21.33 -14.87
CA ALA A 111 -9.64 22.09 -15.32
C ALA A 111 -9.56 23.59 -14.95
N ALA A 112 -8.93 23.92 -13.81
CA ALA A 112 -8.69 25.30 -13.36
C ALA A 112 -7.40 25.89 -13.94
N GLU A 113 -6.39 25.06 -14.19
CA GLU A 113 -5.05 25.43 -14.68
C GLU A 113 -4.72 24.59 -15.92
N PRO A 114 -5.16 25.01 -17.13
CA PRO A 114 -5.06 24.20 -18.35
C PRO A 114 -3.65 23.81 -18.80
N ALA A 115 -2.60 24.44 -18.26
CA ALA A 115 -1.22 24.07 -18.51
C ALA A 115 -0.79 22.80 -17.74
N THR A 116 -1.58 22.36 -16.75
CA THR A 116 -1.30 21.16 -15.97
C THR A 116 -1.50 19.91 -16.82
N GLN A 117 -0.47 19.07 -16.88
CA GLN A 117 -0.52 17.81 -17.62
C GLN A 117 -0.45 16.64 -16.63
N VAL A 118 -1.28 15.62 -16.85
CA VAL A 118 -1.41 14.48 -15.97
C VAL A 118 -1.13 13.20 -16.74
N THR A 119 -0.06 12.50 -16.35
CA THR A 119 0.26 11.16 -16.85
C THR A 119 0.11 10.15 -15.71
N TRP A 120 -0.58 9.07 -15.99
CA TRP A 120 -0.76 7.96 -15.07
C TRP A 120 -0.06 6.72 -15.59
N VAL A 121 0.87 6.16 -14.80
CA VAL A 121 1.66 4.99 -15.16
C VAL A 121 1.32 3.81 -14.26
N ILE A 122 1.08 2.64 -14.86
CA ILE A 122 0.85 1.39 -14.17
C ILE A 122 1.73 0.26 -14.72
N ARG A 123 2.17 -0.64 -13.85
CA ARG A 123 2.95 -1.83 -14.24
C ARG A 123 2.09 -2.88 -14.94
N GLY A 124 0.83 -3.00 -14.55
CA GLY A 124 -0.11 -3.98 -15.09
C GLY A 124 -0.61 -3.61 -16.48
N GLY A 125 -1.17 -4.58 -17.19
CA GLY A 125 -1.80 -4.39 -18.50
C GLY A 125 -3.19 -3.74 -18.41
N SER A 126 -3.84 -3.71 -17.24
CA SER A 126 -5.20 -3.23 -17.07
C SER A 126 -5.37 -2.42 -15.79
N ALA A 127 -6.16 -1.35 -15.87
CA ALA A 127 -6.60 -0.54 -14.73
C ALA A 127 -7.98 -0.98 -14.18
N ARG A 128 -8.57 -2.06 -14.69
CA ARG A 128 -9.92 -2.53 -14.32
C ARG A 128 -10.14 -2.68 -12.82
N ARG A 129 -9.13 -3.19 -12.09
CA ARG A 129 -9.23 -3.33 -10.63
C ARG A 129 -9.47 -2.01 -9.91
N LEU A 130 -8.93 -0.92 -10.43
CA LEU A 130 -9.13 0.40 -9.83
C LEU A 130 -10.47 1.01 -10.23
N PHE A 131 -10.94 0.73 -11.43
CA PHE A 131 -12.26 1.19 -11.88
C PHE A 131 -13.39 0.53 -11.07
N GLY A 132 -13.14 -0.66 -10.45
CA GLY A 132 -14.09 -1.33 -9.58
C GLY A 132 -15.32 -1.86 -10.30
N GLY A 133 -16.35 -2.22 -9.52
CA GLY A 133 -17.61 -2.74 -10.04
C GLY A 133 -18.62 -1.67 -10.50
N GLY A 134 -18.24 -0.40 -10.54
CA GLY A 134 -19.15 0.69 -10.89
C GLY A 134 -20.33 0.79 -9.91
N GLU A 135 -21.56 0.79 -10.42
CA GLU A 135 -22.79 0.83 -9.61
C GLU A 135 -23.03 -0.47 -8.81
N ASP A 136 -22.44 -1.59 -9.25
CA ASP A 136 -22.52 -2.90 -8.58
C ASP A 136 -21.46 -3.07 -7.50
N ASP A 137 -20.60 -2.07 -7.26
CA ASP A 137 -19.59 -2.13 -6.21
C ASP A 137 -20.24 -2.08 -4.82
N ALA A 138 -20.01 -3.08 -4.00
CA ALA A 138 -20.54 -3.15 -2.64
C ALA A 138 -20.10 -1.99 -1.73
N LEU A 139 -19.06 -1.25 -2.13
CA LEU A 139 -18.66 0.02 -1.52
C LEU A 139 -18.95 1.19 -2.48
N PRO A 140 -20.10 1.86 -2.33
CA PRO A 140 -20.54 2.90 -3.29
C PRO A 140 -19.50 4.00 -3.54
N ALA A 141 -18.76 4.40 -2.50
CA ALA A 141 -17.70 5.40 -2.63
C ALA A 141 -16.55 4.93 -3.53
N ARG A 142 -16.21 3.63 -3.50
CA ARG A 142 -15.18 3.02 -4.36
C ARG A 142 -15.67 2.93 -5.80
N GLY A 143 -16.89 2.47 -6.02
CA GLY A 143 -17.50 2.40 -7.34
C GLY A 143 -17.56 3.76 -8.01
N TYR A 144 -17.98 4.80 -7.29
CA TYR A 144 -18.03 6.17 -7.78
C TYR A 144 -16.64 6.72 -8.17
N LEU A 145 -15.63 6.48 -7.31
CA LEU A 145 -14.24 6.87 -7.57
C LEU A 145 -13.71 6.22 -8.87
N GLY A 146 -13.94 4.92 -9.01
CA GLY A 146 -13.50 4.15 -10.17
C GLY A 146 -14.17 4.59 -11.46
N THR A 147 -15.49 4.80 -11.43
CA THR A 147 -16.28 5.29 -12.60
C THR A 147 -15.81 6.66 -13.07
N LYS A 148 -15.58 7.61 -12.14
CA LYS A 148 -15.05 8.92 -12.50
C LYS A 148 -13.68 8.84 -13.16
N LEU A 149 -12.79 8.01 -12.60
CA LEU A 149 -11.45 7.88 -13.16
C LEU A 149 -11.47 7.21 -14.55
N GLN A 150 -12.32 6.21 -14.75
CA GLN A 150 -12.53 5.60 -16.06
C GLN A 150 -13.00 6.62 -17.09
N GLN A 151 -14.02 7.41 -16.76
CA GLN A 151 -14.52 8.48 -17.62
C GLN A 151 -13.44 9.51 -17.96
N ALA A 152 -12.60 9.86 -16.99
CA ALA A 152 -11.50 10.79 -17.20
C ALA A 152 -10.47 10.27 -18.21
N VAL A 153 -10.16 8.98 -18.16
CA VAL A 153 -9.28 8.32 -19.15
C VAL A 153 -9.94 8.33 -20.53
N GLU A 154 -11.22 7.93 -20.63
CA GLU A 154 -11.97 7.88 -21.88
C GLU A 154 -12.14 9.26 -22.53
N ASN A 155 -12.29 10.30 -21.72
CA ASN A 155 -12.43 11.69 -22.17
C ASN A 155 -11.08 12.38 -22.47
N GLY A 156 -9.94 11.68 -22.29
CA GLY A 156 -8.61 12.23 -22.54
C GLY A 156 -8.17 13.32 -21.55
N GLN A 157 -8.76 13.36 -20.35
CA GLN A 157 -8.38 14.32 -19.30
C GLN A 157 -7.03 13.99 -18.64
N LEU A 158 -6.55 12.77 -18.83
CA LEU A 158 -5.22 12.30 -18.45
C LEU A 158 -4.71 11.26 -19.45
N THR A 159 -3.40 11.06 -19.48
CA THR A 159 -2.76 10.01 -20.29
C THR A 159 -2.48 8.79 -19.43
N LEU A 160 -3.09 7.64 -19.74
CA LEU A 160 -2.80 6.37 -19.08
C LEU A 160 -1.79 5.56 -19.91
N VAL A 161 -0.63 5.26 -19.30
CA VAL A 161 0.39 4.39 -19.90
C VAL A 161 0.48 3.09 -19.08
N LYS A 162 0.35 1.95 -19.76
CA LYS A 162 0.28 0.62 -19.15
C LYS A 162 1.55 -0.17 -19.43
N ARG A 163 1.85 -1.16 -18.54
CA ARG A 163 3.02 -2.06 -18.69
C ARG A 163 4.35 -1.29 -18.68
N VAL A 164 4.41 -0.27 -17.84
CA VAL A 164 5.65 0.49 -17.67
C VAL A 164 6.45 -0.07 -16.50
N SER A 165 7.72 -0.31 -16.75
CA SER A 165 8.74 -0.62 -15.76
C SER A 165 9.69 0.57 -15.66
N ILE A 166 9.68 1.29 -14.54
CA ILE A 166 10.60 2.41 -14.29
C ILE A 166 11.94 1.83 -13.85
N GLU A 167 13.03 2.27 -14.49
CA GLU A 167 14.38 1.79 -14.23
C GLU A 167 15.30 2.88 -13.69
N GLN A 168 15.15 4.11 -14.18
CA GLN A 168 16.01 5.21 -13.79
C GLN A 168 15.27 6.54 -13.71
N LEU A 169 15.69 7.39 -12.78
CA LEU A 169 15.29 8.77 -12.60
C LEU A 169 16.52 9.66 -12.72
N THR A 170 16.46 10.68 -13.57
CA THR A 170 17.59 11.58 -13.80
C THR A 170 17.13 13.03 -13.73
N PRO A 171 17.53 13.81 -12.71
CA PRO A 171 17.30 15.25 -12.68
C PRO A 171 17.93 15.94 -13.89
N THR A 172 17.18 16.83 -14.54
CA THR A 172 17.60 17.62 -15.69
C THR A 172 17.38 19.10 -15.43
N SER A 173 17.83 19.97 -16.34
CA SER A 173 17.52 21.39 -16.25
C SER A 173 16.04 21.71 -16.54
N GLY A 174 15.29 20.75 -17.12
CA GLY A 174 13.89 20.89 -17.50
C GLY A 174 12.93 20.14 -16.57
N GLY A 175 13.42 19.46 -15.52
CA GLY A 175 12.61 18.65 -14.60
C GLY A 175 13.26 17.31 -14.25
N LEU A 176 12.51 16.25 -14.26
CA LEU A 176 12.95 14.88 -14.01
C LEU A 176 12.68 14.00 -15.23
N LEU A 177 13.74 13.43 -15.79
CA LEU A 177 13.64 12.41 -16.83
C LEU A 177 13.41 11.04 -16.19
N VAL A 178 12.30 10.43 -16.50
CA VAL A 178 11.92 9.08 -16.08
C VAL A 178 12.14 8.15 -17.26
N THR A 179 13.00 7.12 -17.09
CA THR A 179 13.30 6.16 -18.15
C THR A 179 13.06 4.73 -17.68
N GLY A 180 12.84 3.85 -18.65
CA GLY A 180 12.58 2.44 -18.42
C GLY A 180 12.03 1.77 -19.67
N THR A 181 11.06 0.86 -19.50
CA THR A 181 10.42 0.18 -20.63
C THR A 181 8.88 0.26 -20.55
N GLU A 182 8.24 0.39 -21.72
CA GLU A 182 6.81 0.16 -21.93
C GLU A 182 6.65 -1.05 -22.86
N ARG A 183 6.04 -2.16 -22.38
CA ARG A 183 5.90 -3.38 -23.20
C ARG A 183 7.21 -3.85 -23.81
N GLU A 184 8.31 -3.77 -23.03
CA GLU A 184 9.67 -4.14 -23.44
C GLU A 184 10.35 -3.14 -24.43
N GLU A 185 9.64 -2.12 -24.93
CA GLU A 185 10.19 -1.05 -25.73
C GLU A 185 10.71 0.10 -24.83
N PRO A 186 11.70 0.87 -25.27
CA PRO A 186 12.20 2.01 -24.51
C PRO A 186 11.09 3.02 -24.15
N PHE A 187 11.03 3.42 -22.90
CA PHE A 187 10.12 4.44 -22.38
C PHE A 187 10.92 5.61 -21.82
N GLU A 188 10.56 6.81 -22.23
CA GLU A 188 11.12 8.06 -21.72
C GLU A 188 10.01 9.09 -21.52
N LEU A 189 10.01 9.75 -20.35
CA LEU A 189 9.06 10.81 -20.02
C LEU A 189 9.73 11.86 -19.15
N GLU A 190 9.69 13.12 -19.57
CA GLU A 190 10.14 14.24 -18.76
C GLU A 190 8.97 14.87 -18.01
N VAL A 191 9.10 15.01 -16.67
CA VAL A 191 8.06 15.50 -15.77
C VAL A 191 8.64 16.51 -14.77
N ASP A 192 7.76 17.26 -14.11
CA ASP A 192 8.16 18.22 -13.10
C ASP A 192 7.93 17.65 -11.68
N VAL A 193 6.98 16.72 -11.51
CA VAL A 193 6.70 16.06 -10.25
C VAL A 193 6.22 14.63 -10.46
N VAL A 194 6.68 13.72 -9.59
CA VAL A 194 6.23 12.32 -9.53
C VAL A 194 5.49 12.09 -8.23
N VAL A 195 4.27 11.56 -8.31
CA VAL A 195 3.53 11.07 -7.14
C VAL A 195 3.78 9.58 -6.99
N ASN A 196 4.45 9.20 -5.90
CA ASN A 196 4.73 7.81 -5.58
C ASN A 196 3.54 7.17 -4.87
N ALA A 197 2.60 6.61 -5.65
CA ALA A 197 1.42 5.87 -5.18
C ALA A 197 1.56 4.35 -5.37
N THR A 198 2.79 3.81 -5.27
CA THR A 198 3.12 2.39 -5.48
C THR A 198 2.66 1.48 -4.35
N GLY A 199 2.07 2.04 -3.29
CA GLY A 199 1.67 1.34 -2.07
C GLY A 199 2.72 1.43 -0.97
N PHE A 200 2.49 0.69 0.11
CA PHE A 200 3.26 0.80 1.33
C PHE A 200 3.74 -0.56 1.81
N ARG A 201 4.69 -0.53 2.72
CA ARG A 201 5.13 -1.67 3.51
C ARG A 201 5.38 -1.26 4.96
N PRO A 202 5.30 -2.20 5.93
CA PRO A 202 5.58 -1.86 7.32
C PRO A 202 7.03 -1.42 7.51
N ASP A 203 7.24 -0.35 8.28
CA ASP A 203 8.56 -0.04 8.82
C ASP A 203 8.78 -0.90 10.08
N LEU A 204 9.69 -1.86 9.98
CA LEU A 204 10.04 -2.80 11.05
C LEU A 204 11.38 -2.45 11.72
N GLU A 205 12.04 -1.38 11.32
CA GLU A 205 13.37 -1.00 11.80
C GLU A 205 13.41 -0.85 13.34
N MET A 206 12.38 -0.21 13.90
CA MET A 206 12.27 -0.03 15.35
C MET A 206 12.01 -1.31 16.13
N LEU A 207 11.71 -2.42 15.47
CA LEU A 207 11.35 -3.73 16.03
C LEU A 207 12.46 -4.78 15.91
N ARG A 208 13.67 -4.39 15.53
CA ARG A 208 14.81 -5.32 15.32
C ARG A 208 15.10 -6.22 16.52
N GLU A 209 14.80 -5.76 17.74
CA GLU A 209 15.00 -6.52 18.98
C GLU A 209 13.73 -7.27 19.43
N ILE A 210 12.69 -7.35 18.60
CA ILE A 210 11.48 -8.14 18.82
C ILE A 210 11.50 -9.38 17.93
N ARG A 211 11.18 -10.53 18.52
CA ARG A 211 11.01 -11.78 17.78
C ARG A 211 9.69 -11.74 17.05
N LEU A 212 9.74 -11.28 15.80
CA LEU A 212 8.58 -11.28 14.92
C LEU A 212 8.47 -12.64 14.21
N ASP A 213 7.24 -13.07 13.97
CA ASP A 213 6.88 -14.16 13.08
C ASP A 213 6.04 -13.57 11.96
N LEU A 214 6.64 -13.40 10.78
CA LEU A 214 6.04 -12.72 9.64
C LEU A 214 5.97 -13.63 8.43
N ASP A 215 4.87 -13.50 7.70
CA ASP A 215 4.73 -14.09 6.36
C ASP A 215 5.76 -13.45 5.42
N PRO A 216 6.54 -14.25 4.66
CA PRO A 216 7.62 -13.73 3.81
C PRO A 216 7.14 -12.99 2.57
N VAL A 217 5.87 -13.15 2.17
CA VAL A 217 5.30 -12.54 0.95
C VAL A 217 4.65 -11.21 1.27
N VAL A 218 3.74 -11.21 2.24
CA VAL A 218 2.95 -10.01 2.58
C VAL A 218 3.49 -9.23 3.78
N GLU A 219 4.48 -9.73 4.51
CA GLU A 219 5.10 -9.07 5.67
C GLU A 219 4.11 -8.78 6.81
N SER A 220 3.05 -9.58 6.91
CA SER A 220 2.09 -9.58 8.01
C SER A 220 2.46 -10.61 9.09
N PRO A 221 1.83 -10.62 10.29
CA PRO A 221 1.90 -11.77 11.17
C PRO A 221 1.58 -13.06 10.41
N SER A 222 2.39 -14.12 10.60
CA SER A 222 2.29 -15.38 9.82
C SER A 222 0.90 -15.99 9.87
N GLY A 223 0.23 -15.90 11.04
CA GLY A 223 -1.13 -16.42 11.19
C GLY A 223 -2.17 -15.68 10.33
N LEU A 224 -1.87 -14.47 9.85
CA LEU A 224 -2.77 -13.67 9.04
C LEU A 224 -2.43 -13.76 7.55
N GLY A 225 -1.18 -14.08 7.18
CA GLY A 225 -0.64 -13.98 5.82
C GLY A 225 -1.54 -14.61 4.76
N GLU A 226 -1.89 -15.89 4.92
CA GLU A 226 -2.73 -16.63 3.97
C GLU A 226 -4.13 -16.02 3.78
N LEU A 227 -4.71 -15.44 4.83
CA LEU A 227 -6.05 -14.85 4.79
C LEU A 227 -6.13 -13.52 4.04
N ILE A 228 -5.00 -12.83 3.89
CA ILE A 228 -4.94 -11.49 3.31
C ILE A 228 -4.12 -11.42 2.03
N ASP A 229 -3.50 -12.51 1.61
CA ASP A 229 -2.65 -12.54 0.41
C ASP A 229 -3.49 -12.14 -0.83
N PRO A 230 -3.14 -11.03 -1.51
CA PRO A 230 -3.87 -10.55 -2.67
C PRO A 230 -3.79 -11.47 -3.89
N ASN A 231 -2.90 -12.47 -3.88
CA ASN A 231 -2.83 -13.49 -4.93
C ASN A 231 -3.92 -14.57 -4.76
N HIS A 232 -4.44 -14.74 -3.55
CA HIS A 232 -5.45 -15.75 -3.20
C HIS A 232 -6.80 -15.15 -2.84
N HIS A 233 -6.81 -13.92 -2.34
CA HIS A 233 -8.00 -13.26 -1.84
C HIS A 233 -8.21 -11.88 -2.47
N SER A 234 -9.45 -11.57 -2.77
CA SER A 234 -9.86 -10.25 -3.23
C SER A 234 -10.17 -9.32 -2.04
N CYS A 235 -10.14 -8.01 -2.29
CA CYS A 235 -10.54 -7.00 -1.31
C CYS A 235 -11.97 -7.28 -0.83
N GLY A 236 -12.15 -7.48 0.48
CA GLY A 236 -13.46 -7.62 1.10
C GLY A 236 -13.88 -9.05 1.42
N THR A 237 -13.09 -10.07 1.06
CA THR A 237 -13.36 -11.46 1.45
C THR A 237 -12.55 -11.91 2.68
N VAL A 238 -11.80 -10.99 3.29
CA VAL A 238 -10.99 -11.31 4.47
C VAL A 238 -11.93 -11.46 5.69
N SER A 239 -11.99 -12.67 6.24
CA SER A 239 -12.78 -12.92 7.45
C SER A 239 -12.28 -12.07 8.62
N PRO A 240 -13.17 -11.58 9.47
CA PRO A 240 -12.79 -10.91 10.71
C PRO A 240 -11.87 -11.79 11.54
N HIS A 241 -10.85 -11.17 12.15
CA HIS A 241 -9.83 -11.89 12.90
C HIS A 241 -9.35 -11.07 14.11
N GLY A 242 -8.84 -11.77 15.10
CA GLY A 242 -8.42 -11.19 16.36
C GLY A 242 -7.02 -11.62 16.78
N GLU A 243 -6.78 -11.54 18.06
CA GLU A 243 -5.48 -11.69 18.75
C GLU A 243 -4.71 -12.93 18.34
N ARG A 244 -5.38 -14.09 18.19
CA ARG A 244 -4.68 -15.36 17.88
C ARG A 244 -3.86 -15.32 16.61
N LEU A 245 -4.36 -14.64 15.57
CA LEU A 245 -3.69 -14.53 14.27
C LEU A 245 -2.63 -13.42 14.25
N LEU A 246 -2.60 -12.58 15.28
CA LEU A 246 -1.68 -11.44 15.39
C LEU A 246 -0.50 -11.71 16.36
N ARG A 247 -0.43 -12.92 16.93
CA ARG A 247 0.62 -13.30 17.89
C ARG A 247 1.99 -13.37 17.25
N HIS A 248 2.98 -13.02 18.06
CA HIS A 248 4.40 -13.20 17.75
C HIS A 248 5.08 -14.05 18.85
N PRO A 249 6.28 -14.59 18.60
CA PRO A 249 7.05 -15.35 19.60
C PRO A 249 7.37 -14.57 20.90
N ASP A 250 7.40 -13.24 20.83
CA ASP A 250 7.48 -12.38 22.01
C ASP A 250 6.07 -12.07 22.54
N ASP A 251 5.62 -12.81 23.55
CA ASP A 251 4.29 -12.64 24.17
C ASP A 251 4.00 -11.21 24.59
N GLY A 252 2.77 -10.73 24.31
CA GLY A 252 2.33 -9.38 24.63
C GLY A 252 2.84 -8.32 23.65
N PHE A 253 3.42 -8.72 22.51
CA PHE A 253 3.72 -7.84 21.40
C PHE A 253 2.78 -8.14 20.22
N TYR A 254 2.19 -7.08 19.65
CA TYR A 254 1.26 -7.18 18.53
C TYR A 254 1.51 -6.10 17.51
N LEU A 255 1.40 -6.45 16.23
CA LEU A 255 1.16 -5.51 15.14
C LEU A 255 -0.36 -5.39 14.96
N ALA A 256 -0.88 -4.16 14.91
CA ALA A 256 -2.32 -3.92 14.76
C ALA A 256 -2.62 -2.86 13.70
N GLY A 257 -3.86 -2.83 13.24
CA GLY A 257 -4.32 -1.90 12.22
C GLY A 257 -3.65 -2.16 10.87
N MET A 258 -3.49 -1.13 10.06
CA MET A 258 -2.88 -1.23 8.72
C MET A 258 -1.53 -1.95 8.72
N LYS A 259 -0.72 -1.76 9.76
CA LYS A 259 0.59 -2.39 9.88
C LYS A 259 0.54 -3.91 9.96
N SER A 260 -0.50 -4.48 10.58
CA SER A 260 -0.71 -5.92 10.64
C SER A 260 -1.01 -6.57 9.29
N TYR A 261 -1.43 -5.79 8.31
CA TYR A 261 -1.66 -6.27 6.95
C TYR A 261 -0.39 -6.27 6.09
N GLY A 262 0.72 -5.78 6.64
CA GLY A 262 1.98 -5.76 5.91
C GLY A 262 1.87 -5.00 4.59
N ARG A 263 2.10 -5.71 3.49
CA ARG A 263 2.00 -5.19 2.11
C ARG A 263 0.64 -5.41 1.46
N ALA A 264 -0.28 -6.14 2.12
CA ALA A 264 -1.60 -6.41 1.57
C ALA A 264 -2.47 -5.13 1.59
N PRO A 265 -3.10 -4.75 0.46
CA PRO A 265 -3.84 -3.49 0.35
C PRO A 265 -5.28 -3.58 0.89
N THR A 266 -5.67 -4.70 1.49
CA THR A 266 -7.07 -5.08 1.75
C THR A 266 -7.58 -4.72 3.15
N PHE A 267 -6.84 -3.89 3.88
CA PHE A 267 -7.20 -3.48 5.24
C PHE A 267 -8.46 -2.60 5.26
N LEU A 268 -9.38 -2.94 6.15
CA LEU A 268 -10.54 -2.13 6.50
C LEU A 268 -10.41 -1.63 7.95
N LEU A 269 -10.78 -0.39 8.20
CA LEU A 269 -10.70 0.22 9.53
C LEU A 269 -11.54 -0.57 10.57
N ALA A 270 -12.70 -1.10 10.16
CA ALA A 270 -13.54 -1.95 10.99
C ALA A 270 -12.79 -3.21 11.48
N THR A 271 -11.99 -3.84 10.61
CA THR A 271 -11.12 -4.95 11.01
C THR A 271 -10.10 -4.53 12.06
N GLY A 272 -9.53 -3.33 11.94
CA GLY A 272 -8.61 -2.78 12.94
C GLY A 272 -9.27 -2.61 14.31
N TYR A 273 -10.52 -2.18 14.36
CA TYR A 273 -11.27 -2.09 15.62
C TYR A 273 -11.48 -3.46 16.26
N GLU A 274 -11.81 -4.48 15.47
CA GLU A 274 -11.94 -5.85 15.97
C GLU A 274 -10.60 -6.41 16.48
N GLN A 275 -9.50 -6.16 15.77
CA GLN A 275 -8.15 -6.53 16.21
C GLN A 275 -7.83 -5.95 17.59
N VAL A 276 -8.00 -4.64 17.79
CA VAL A 276 -7.66 -3.99 19.05
C VAL A 276 -8.60 -4.39 20.18
N ARG A 277 -9.89 -4.63 19.91
CA ARG A 277 -10.84 -5.18 20.87
C ARG A 277 -10.36 -6.54 21.38
N SER A 278 -10.05 -7.45 20.46
CA SER A 278 -9.59 -8.81 20.75
C SER A 278 -8.26 -8.81 21.52
N ILE A 279 -7.27 -8.02 21.08
CA ILE A 279 -5.97 -7.87 21.77
C ILE A 279 -6.18 -7.31 23.19
N ALA A 280 -7.04 -6.30 23.37
CA ALA A 280 -7.31 -5.74 24.70
C ALA A 280 -7.92 -6.76 25.65
N ALA A 281 -8.87 -7.58 25.19
CA ALA A 281 -9.48 -8.67 25.97
C ALA A 281 -8.42 -9.70 26.38
N ALA A 282 -7.56 -10.14 25.46
CA ALA A 282 -6.47 -11.08 25.76
C ALA A 282 -5.49 -10.51 26.79
N LEU A 283 -5.08 -9.26 26.67
CA LEU A 283 -4.19 -8.59 27.61
C LEU A 283 -4.82 -8.39 29.00
N ALA A 284 -6.17 -8.31 29.07
CA ALA A 284 -6.91 -8.31 30.32
C ALA A 284 -7.05 -9.70 30.94
N GLY A 285 -6.66 -10.77 30.23
CA GLY A 285 -6.78 -12.16 30.67
C GLY A 285 -8.12 -12.82 30.33
N ASP A 286 -8.97 -12.14 29.54
CA ASP A 286 -10.26 -12.66 29.08
C ASP A 286 -10.10 -13.26 27.67
N GLN A 287 -9.62 -14.51 27.64
CA GLN A 287 -9.38 -15.21 26.38
C GLN A 287 -10.69 -15.57 25.65
N GLU A 288 -11.76 -15.80 26.40
CA GLU A 288 -13.09 -16.08 25.81
C GLU A 288 -13.60 -14.88 25.03
N ALA A 289 -13.55 -13.69 25.62
CA ALA A 289 -13.91 -12.45 24.92
C ALA A 289 -12.94 -12.12 23.78
N ALA A 290 -11.66 -12.46 23.90
CA ALA A 290 -10.70 -12.25 22.82
C ALA A 290 -10.99 -13.11 21.59
N ASP A 291 -11.47 -14.33 21.80
CA ASP A 291 -11.76 -15.30 20.72
C ASP A 291 -13.11 -15.05 20.03
N LEU A 292 -14.03 -14.35 20.71
CA LEU A 292 -15.30 -13.96 20.09
C LEU A 292 -15.08 -12.89 19.04
N VAL A 293 -15.61 -13.12 17.85
CA VAL A 293 -15.63 -12.15 16.75
C VAL A 293 -16.95 -11.39 16.78
N HIS A 294 -16.88 -10.07 16.89
CA HIS A 294 -18.05 -9.18 16.91
C HIS A 294 -18.27 -8.44 15.59
N LEU A 295 -17.31 -8.50 14.69
CA LEU A 295 -17.37 -7.80 13.40
C LEU A 295 -18.14 -8.65 12.39
N ASP A 296 -19.20 -8.09 11.84
CA ASP A 296 -19.88 -8.59 10.65
C ASP A 296 -19.52 -7.69 9.49
N LEU A 297 -18.73 -8.21 8.54
CA LEU A 297 -18.30 -7.45 7.36
C LEU A 297 -19.33 -7.71 6.25
N PRO A 298 -19.74 -6.65 5.52
CA PRO A 298 -20.54 -6.85 4.31
C PRO A 298 -19.72 -7.69 3.31
N GLU A 299 -20.37 -8.60 2.62
CA GLU A 299 -19.76 -9.33 1.50
C GLU A 299 -19.38 -8.32 0.41
N THR A 300 -18.15 -7.83 0.43
CA THR A 300 -17.64 -6.88 -0.56
C THR A 300 -17.11 -7.63 -1.77
N GLY A 301 -17.98 -8.30 -2.51
CA GLY A 301 -17.64 -9.26 -3.54
C GLY A 301 -17.53 -8.70 -4.94
N VAL A 302 -16.77 -7.64 -5.21
CA VAL A 302 -16.40 -7.31 -6.58
C VAL A 302 -14.89 -7.10 -6.72
N CYS A 303 -14.17 -8.17 -6.53
CA CYS A 303 -12.92 -8.36 -7.23
C CYS A 303 -13.14 -9.55 -8.14
N SER A 304 -13.41 -9.29 -9.40
CA SER A 304 -13.60 -10.33 -10.40
C SER A 304 -12.44 -11.33 -10.35
N ARG A 305 -12.78 -12.61 -10.33
CA ARG A 305 -11.85 -13.73 -10.45
C ARG A 305 -11.16 -13.82 -11.82
N ASP A 306 -11.49 -12.92 -12.74
CA ASP A 306 -10.93 -12.86 -14.08
C ASP A 306 -9.59 -12.12 -14.05
N LEU A 307 -8.57 -12.82 -13.56
CA LEU A 307 -7.16 -12.48 -13.68
C LEU A 307 -6.58 -12.90 -15.05
N GLN A 308 -7.42 -13.25 -16.01
CA GLN A 308 -6.96 -13.51 -17.38
C GLN A 308 -6.61 -12.17 -18.01
N ASP A 309 -5.34 -11.93 -18.17
CA ASP A 309 -4.83 -10.84 -19.00
C ASP A 309 -5.47 -10.95 -20.39
N GLU A 310 -6.02 -9.85 -20.89
CA GLU A 310 -6.63 -9.76 -22.23
C GLU A 310 -5.65 -10.09 -23.38
N ASP A 311 -4.43 -10.52 -23.09
CA ASP A 311 -3.43 -10.91 -24.09
C ASP A 311 -3.65 -12.30 -24.74
N GLN A 312 -4.61 -13.10 -24.27
CA GLN A 312 -4.90 -14.40 -24.90
C GLN A 312 -5.91 -14.34 -26.05
N SER A 313 -6.54 -13.19 -26.30
CA SER A 313 -7.58 -13.08 -27.37
C SER A 313 -7.05 -12.65 -28.74
N GLU A 314 -5.78 -12.29 -28.89
CA GLU A 314 -5.20 -11.93 -30.21
C GLU A 314 -4.42 -13.06 -30.91
N THR A 315 -4.21 -14.23 -30.28
CA THR A 315 -3.44 -15.32 -30.87
C THR A 315 -4.26 -16.53 -31.39
N ASP A 316 -5.57 -16.57 -31.16
CA ASP A 316 -6.41 -17.70 -31.58
C ASP A 316 -7.20 -17.51 -32.89
N SER A 317 -6.78 -16.59 -33.76
CA SER A 317 -7.42 -16.38 -35.08
C SER A 317 -6.58 -16.85 -36.27
N CYS A 318 -5.70 -17.82 -36.10
CA CYS A 318 -5.01 -18.44 -37.24
C CYS A 318 -4.82 -19.93 -37.01
N CYS A 319 -5.89 -20.75 -37.20
CA CYS A 319 -5.83 -22.15 -37.68
C CYS A 319 -7.26 -22.70 -37.75
N ALA A 320 -7.96 -22.40 -38.83
CA ALA A 320 -9.08 -23.25 -39.26
C ALA A 320 -8.51 -24.50 -39.94
N PRO A 321 -8.89 -25.72 -39.53
CA PRO A 321 -8.50 -26.90 -40.28
C PRO A 321 -9.27 -26.94 -41.60
N ALA A 322 -8.54 -27.00 -42.71
CA ALA A 322 -9.08 -27.34 -44.00
C ALA A 322 -9.61 -28.79 -43.97
N THR A 323 -10.89 -28.95 -44.24
CA THR A 323 -11.55 -30.22 -44.55
C THR A 323 -11.04 -30.74 -45.86
N CYS A 324 -10.53 -31.97 -45.85
CA CYS A 324 -10.64 -32.99 -46.91
C CYS A 324 -11.26 -34.24 -46.34
#